data_8c9b7965bd4ef8d16d1413fd7f4ce5bc
#
_entry.id   8c9b7965bd4ef8d16d1413fd7f4ce5bc
#
_cell.length_a   1.000
_cell.length_b   1.000
_cell.length_c   1.000
_cell.angle_alpha   90.00
_cell.angle_beta   90.00
_cell.angle_gamma   90.00
#
_symmetry.space_group_name_H-M   'P 1'
#
loop_
_entity.id
_entity.type
_entity.pdbx_description
1 polymer ?
#
loop_
_entity_poly.entity_id
_entity_poly.type
_entity_poly.pdbx_seq_one_letter_code
_entity_poly.pdbx_strand_id
1 'polypeptide(L)'
;VGADPVVTVDDGTGLVHMAPAFGEDDMLACEAVGITPVVTVDDAGQFNSLVPDYAGVQVFDANPSVIADLKAGTGPLAAVPAERHPIVVRHETYDHSYPHCWRCRNPLIYKAVSSWFVRDTQIRDRMVELNQDIAWTPEHIKDGQFGKWLAGARDWSISRNRYWGTPIPVWVSD
;
A
#
# COMPACT_ATOMS: atom_id res chain seq x y z
N VAL A 1 -13.40 13.16 -3.16
CA VAL A 1 -13.58 12.28 -2.00
C VAL A 1 -13.05 13.02 -0.80
N GLY A 2 -13.80 13.07 0.30
CA GLY A 2 -13.27 13.56 1.57
C GLY A 2 -12.21 12.57 2.08
N ALA A 3 -11.01 13.06 2.38
CA ALA A 3 -9.89 12.24 2.82
C ALA A 3 -9.47 12.56 4.26
N ASP A 4 -10.43 12.93 5.11
CA ASP A 4 -10.22 13.01 6.54
C ASP A 4 -10.12 11.58 7.13
N PRO A 5 -9.05 11.20 7.86
CA PRO A 5 -8.02 12.04 8.49
C PRO A 5 -6.74 12.26 7.67
N VAL A 6 -6.67 11.87 6.41
CA VAL A 6 -5.45 11.88 5.60
C VAL A 6 -5.02 13.31 5.19
N VAL A 7 -5.99 14.21 5.04
CA VAL A 7 -5.76 15.61 4.62
C VAL A 7 -6.18 16.56 5.72
N THR A 8 -5.29 17.49 6.08
CA THR A 8 -5.57 18.56 7.05
C THR A 8 -5.77 19.89 6.32
N VAL A 9 -6.38 20.87 7.01
CA VAL A 9 -6.52 22.24 6.51
C VAL A 9 -5.42 23.18 7.00
N ASP A 10 -4.52 22.66 7.84
CA ASP A 10 -3.50 23.46 8.52
C ASP A 10 -2.16 23.47 7.77
N ASP A 11 -1.98 22.53 6.82
CA ASP A 11 -0.74 22.40 6.03
C ASP A 11 -1.05 21.88 4.63
N GLY A 12 -0.19 22.24 3.66
CA GLY A 12 -0.29 21.81 2.27
C GLY A 12 -1.41 22.49 1.48
N THR A 13 -1.90 21.81 0.45
CA THR A 13 -2.90 22.33 -0.49
C THR A 13 -4.33 21.89 -0.17
N GLY A 14 -4.52 20.98 0.79
CA GLY A 14 -5.80 20.31 1.02
C GLY A 14 -6.18 19.28 -0.05
N LEU A 15 -5.27 18.98 -0.98
CA LEU A 15 -5.44 17.96 -2.02
C LEU A 15 -4.36 16.89 -1.90
N VAL A 16 -4.76 15.63 -1.94
CA VAL A 16 -3.83 14.48 -1.96
C VAL A 16 -4.14 13.58 -3.14
N HIS A 17 -3.09 13.14 -3.84
CA HIS A 17 -3.20 12.08 -4.83
C HIS A 17 -3.29 10.74 -4.10
N MET A 18 -4.24 9.89 -4.50
CA MET A 18 -4.44 8.57 -3.92
C MET A 18 -4.26 7.47 -4.97
N ALA A 19 -3.53 6.43 -4.59
CA ALA A 19 -3.25 5.28 -5.44
C ALA A 19 -3.67 3.97 -4.74
N PRO A 20 -4.95 3.57 -4.81
CA PRO A 20 -5.53 2.50 -4.00
C PRO A 20 -4.89 1.12 -4.24
N ALA A 21 -4.23 0.91 -5.36
CA ALA A 21 -3.48 -0.33 -5.60
C ALA A 21 -2.08 -0.34 -4.95
N PHE A 22 -1.60 0.80 -4.40
CA PHE A 22 -0.22 0.99 -3.95
C PHE A 22 -0.10 1.61 -2.55
N GLY A 23 -1.21 1.89 -1.87
CA GLY A 23 -1.26 2.38 -0.50
C GLY A 23 -2.45 1.79 0.27
N GLU A 24 -2.23 1.37 1.52
CA GLU A 24 -3.30 0.80 2.37
C GLU A 24 -4.37 1.85 2.70
N ASP A 25 -3.94 3.03 3.15
CA ASP A 25 -4.86 4.13 3.48
C ASP A 25 -5.62 4.62 2.25
N ASP A 26 -4.94 4.68 1.10
CA ASP A 26 -5.54 5.03 -0.19
C ASP A 26 -6.60 4.00 -0.60
N MET A 27 -6.28 2.70 -0.41
CA MET A 27 -7.23 1.63 -0.69
C MET A 27 -8.49 1.76 0.16
N LEU A 28 -8.33 1.90 1.48
CA LEU A 28 -9.46 2.00 2.41
C LEU A 28 -10.35 3.21 2.10
N ALA A 29 -9.75 4.37 1.82
CA ALA A 29 -10.50 5.58 1.47
C ALA A 29 -11.23 5.46 0.13
N CYS A 30 -10.61 4.81 -0.86
CA CYS A 30 -11.22 4.59 -2.17
C CYS A 30 -12.33 3.54 -2.12
N GLU A 31 -12.14 2.44 -1.40
CA GLU A 31 -13.15 1.39 -1.20
C GLU A 31 -14.42 1.94 -0.52
N ALA A 32 -14.26 2.81 0.48
CA ALA A 32 -15.38 3.44 1.18
C ALA A 32 -16.32 4.21 0.26
N VAL A 33 -15.87 4.62 -0.92
CA VAL A 33 -16.65 5.35 -1.94
C VAL A 33 -16.82 4.56 -3.24
N GLY A 34 -16.50 3.27 -3.23
CA GLY A 34 -16.72 2.36 -4.36
C GLY A 34 -15.72 2.51 -5.52
N ILE A 35 -14.56 3.10 -5.28
CA ILE A 35 -13.48 3.18 -6.28
C ILE A 35 -12.64 1.90 -6.24
N THR A 36 -12.64 1.16 -7.32
CA THR A 36 -11.90 -0.10 -7.45
C THR A 36 -10.40 0.17 -7.72
N PRO A 37 -9.48 -0.51 -7.02
CA PRO A 37 -8.05 -0.43 -7.29
C PRO A 37 -7.69 -0.90 -8.72
N VAL A 38 -6.82 -0.16 -9.39
CA VAL A 38 -6.27 -0.53 -10.70
C VAL A 38 -4.79 -0.82 -10.55
N VAL A 39 -4.39 -2.09 -10.75
CA VAL A 39 -3.00 -2.52 -10.64
C VAL A 39 -2.30 -2.31 -11.97
N THR A 40 -1.44 -1.31 -12.04
CA THR A 40 -0.70 -0.89 -13.24
C THR A 40 0.71 -1.45 -13.33
N VAL A 41 1.13 -2.26 -12.34
CA VAL A 41 2.48 -2.81 -12.21
C VAL A 41 2.41 -4.33 -12.13
N ASP A 42 3.23 -5.01 -12.90
CA ASP A 42 3.36 -6.46 -12.91
C ASP A 42 4.18 -7.02 -11.72
N ASP A 43 4.45 -8.33 -11.73
CA ASP A 43 5.21 -8.98 -10.67
C ASP A 43 6.73 -8.72 -10.73
N ALA A 44 7.24 -8.22 -11.85
CA ALA A 44 8.61 -7.76 -11.99
C ALA A 44 8.81 -6.29 -11.59
N GLY A 45 7.74 -5.60 -11.18
CA GLY A 45 7.77 -4.18 -10.86
C GLY A 45 7.81 -3.27 -12.08
N GLN A 46 7.36 -3.77 -13.24
CA GLN A 46 7.31 -3.01 -14.50
C GLN A 46 5.88 -2.55 -14.75
N PHE A 47 5.74 -1.39 -15.41
CA PHE A 47 4.44 -0.95 -15.88
C PHE A 47 3.86 -1.95 -16.89
N ASN A 48 2.58 -2.29 -16.71
CA ASN A 48 1.87 -3.18 -17.61
C ASN A 48 1.19 -2.39 -18.78
N SER A 49 0.43 -3.08 -19.61
CA SER A 49 -0.25 -2.51 -20.78
C SER A 49 -1.31 -1.46 -20.47
N LEU A 50 -1.70 -1.29 -19.20
CA LEU A 50 -2.61 -0.22 -18.77
C LEU A 50 -1.92 1.16 -18.77
N VAL A 51 -0.58 1.17 -18.80
CA VAL A 51 0.24 2.38 -18.91
C VAL A 51 1.12 2.25 -20.15
N PRO A 52 0.54 2.37 -21.36
CA PRO A 52 1.22 1.98 -22.60
C PRO A 52 2.50 2.77 -22.88
N ASP A 53 2.59 4.04 -22.50
CA ASP A 53 3.75 4.89 -22.73
C ASP A 53 4.99 4.46 -21.93
N TYR A 54 4.81 3.74 -20.83
CA TYR A 54 5.89 3.24 -19.97
C TYR A 54 5.86 1.73 -19.82
N ALA A 55 5.06 1.00 -20.61
CA ALA A 55 4.91 -0.45 -20.50
C ALA A 55 6.25 -1.18 -20.63
N GLY A 56 6.53 -2.12 -19.73
CA GLY A 56 7.78 -2.86 -19.63
C GLY A 56 8.94 -2.11 -18.98
N VAL A 57 8.75 -0.85 -18.59
CA VAL A 57 9.76 -0.08 -17.85
C VAL A 57 9.57 -0.31 -16.36
N GLN A 58 10.67 -0.56 -15.64
CA GLN A 58 10.65 -0.70 -14.17
C GLN A 58 10.27 0.65 -13.52
N VAL A 59 9.40 0.63 -12.52
CA VAL A 59 8.77 1.85 -11.99
C VAL A 59 9.76 2.90 -11.47
N PHE A 60 10.87 2.50 -10.85
CA PHE A 60 11.89 3.44 -10.40
C PHE A 60 12.70 4.01 -11.57
N ASP A 61 12.94 3.20 -12.61
CA ASP A 61 13.66 3.65 -13.82
C ASP A 61 12.79 4.57 -14.69
N ALA A 62 11.47 4.48 -14.57
CA ALA A 62 10.54 5.36 -15.28
C ALA A 62 10.49 6.79 -14.70
N ASN A 63 10.84 6.99 -13.43
CA ASN A 63 10.69 8.28 -12.76
C ASN A 63 11.31 9.47 -13.52
N PRO A 64 12.57 9.40 -14.05
CA PRO A 64 13.13 10.50 -14.80
C PRO A 64 12.34 10.84 -16.06
N SER A 65 11.84 9.82 -16.78
CA SER A 65 11.05 10.01 -18.00
C SER A 65 9.69 10.63 -17.68
N VAL A 66 8.99 10.14 -16.65
CA VAL A 66 7.71 10.71 -16.18
C VAL A 66 7.88 12.19 -15.80
N ILE A 67 8.94 12.53 -15.07
CA ILE A 67 9.23 13.92 -14.66
C ILE A 67 9.54 14.79 -15.89
N ALA A 68 10.29 14.27 -16.86
CA ALA A 68 10.61 14.99 -18.08
C ALA A 68 9.36 15.26 -18.93
N ASP A 69 8.50 14.25 -19.09
CA ASP A 69 7.24 14.36 -19.83
C ASP A 69 6.28 15.36 -19.18
N LEU A 70 6.15 15.33 -17.85
CA LEU A 70 5.34 16.31 -17.11
C LEU A 70 5.83 17.75 -17.31
N LYS A 71 7.15 17.96 -17.35
CA LYS A 71 7.75 19.30 -17.56
C LYS A 71 7.63 19.79 -18.98
N ALA A 72 7.75 18.89 -19.96
CA ALA A 72 7.78 19.22 -21.39
C ALA A 72 6.41 19.12 -22.07
N GLY A 73 5.41 18.51 -21.43
CA GLY A 73 4.12 18.22 -22.06
C GLY A 73 4.22 17.14 -23.14
N THR A 74 5.14 16.18 -22.97
CA THR A 74 5.41 15.07 -23.92
C THR A 74 4.88 13.73 -23.39
N GLY A 75 5.22 12.62 -24.03
CA GLY A 75 4.75 11.30 -23.67
C GLY A 75 3.21 11.21 -23.65
N PRO A 76 2.60 10.72 -22.56
CA PRO A 76 1.15 10.64 -22.43
C PRO A 76 0.42 11.97 -22.63
N LEU A 77 1.08 13.09 -22.35
CA LEU A 77 0.50 14.43 -22.48
C LEU A 77 0.45 14.92 -23.92
N ALA A 78 1.21 14.34 -24.84
CA ALA A 78 1.20 14.75 -26.24
C ALA A 78 -0.19 14.61 -26.92
N ALA A 79 -1.03 13.71 -26.41
CA ALA A 79 -2.41 13.52 -26.88
C ALA A 79 -3.42 14.47 -26.20
N VAL A 80 -3.00 15.26 -25.21
CA VAL A 80 -3.84 16.18 -24.45
C VAL A 80 -3.65 17.60 -25.01
N PRO A 81 -4.71 18.40 -25.22
CA PRO A 81 -4.56 19.80 -25.61
C PRO A 81 -3.70 20.58 -24.64
N ALA A 82 -2.81 21.45 -25.15
CA ALA A 82 -1.79 22.13 -24.34
C ALA A 82 -2.38 22.97 -23.18
N GLU A 83 -3.57 23.54 -23.37
CA GLU A 83 -4.30 24.30 -22.34
C GLU A 83 -4.80 23.43 -21.17
N ARG A 84 -4.75 22.11 -21.32
CA ARG A 84 -5.11 21.11 -20.31
C ARG A 84 -3.92 20.38 -19.71
N HIS A 85 -2.70 20.72 -20.12
CA HIS A 85 -1.51 20.13 -19.55
C HIS A 85 -1.38 20.53 -18.06
N PRO A 86 -0.93 19.60 -17.20
CA PRO A 86 -0.61 19.95 -15.83
C PRO A 86 0.58 20.91 -15.78
N ILE A 87 0.59 21.80 -14.79
CA ILE A 87 1.70 22.71 -14.54
C ILE A 87 2.54 22.13 -13.42
N VAL A 88 3.82 21.87 -13.69
CA VAL A 88 4.77 21.49 -12.64
C VAL A 88 5.17 22.74 -11.87
N VAL A 89 4.58 22.94 -10.72
CA VAL A 89 4.84 24.10 -9.86
C VAL A 89 6.22 24.01 -9.22
N ARG A 90 6.60 22.82 -8.76
CA ARG A 90 7.88 22.58 -8.09
C ARG A 90 8.33 21.14 -8.30
N HIS A 91 9.62 20.95 -8.47
CA HIS A 91 10.29 19.66 -8.46
C HIS A 91 11.57 19.77 -7.66
N GLU A 92 11.73 18.91 -6.66
CA GLU A 92 12.93 18.85 -5.82
C GLU A 92 13.18 17.39 -5.38
N THR A 93 14.41 17.13 -4.99
CA THR A 93 14.79 15.86 -4.37
C THR A 93 14.65 15.99 -2.87
N TYR A 94 14.05 14.99 -2.25
CA TYR A 94 13.87 14.91 -0.81
C TYR A 94 14.41 13.57 -0.29
N ASP A 95 15.35 13.63 0.63
CA ASP A 95 15.94 12.46 1.28
C ASP A 95 15.08 12.03 2.46
N HIS A 96 14.55 10.81 2.40
CA HIS A 96 13.74 10.23 3.46
C HIS A 96 14.00 8.72 3.59
N SER A 97 13.59 8.15 4.72
CA SER A 97 13.64 6.71 4.92
C SER A 97 12.72 6.01 3.93
N TYR A 98 13.21 4.94 3.29
CA TYR A 98 12.45 4.12 2.39
C TYR A 98 12.67 2.63 2.70
N PRO A 99 11.63 1.77 2.69
CA PRO A 99 11.78 0.36 3.00
C PRO A 99 12.52 -0.38 1.89
N HIS A 100 13.53 -1.14 2.29
CA HIS A 100 14.33 -1.98 1.41
C HIS A 100 14.25 -3.45 1.81
N CYS A 101 14.38 -4.33 0.83
CA CYS A 101 14.47 -5.77 1.10
C CYS A 101 15.70 -6.07 1.96
N TRP A 102 15.49 -6.76 3.08
CA TRP A 102 16.59 -7.11 3.99
C TRP A 102 17.63 -8.06 3.38
N ARG A 103 17.28 -8.78 2.30
CA ARG A 103 18.18 -9.69 1.59
C ARG A 103 18.96 -9.04 0.46
N CYS A 104 18.24 -8.51 -0.53
CA CYS A 104 18.87 -7.96 -1.74
C CYS A 104 19.08 -6.44 -1.68
N ARG A 105 18.60 -5.77 -0.63
CA ARG A 105 18.72 -4.32 -0.42
C ARG A 105 18.02 -3.45 -1.47
N ASN A 106 17.27 -4.06 -2.39
CA ASN A 106 16.48 -3.28 -3.34
C ASN A 106 15.30 -2.60 -2.66
N PRO A 107 14.88 -1.41 -3.13
CA PRO A 107 13.69 -0.74 -2.65
C PRO A 107 12.45 -1.61 -2.87
N LEU A 108 11.52 -1.57 -1.93
CA LEU A 108 10.27 -2.32 -2.01
C LEU A 108 9.23 -1.53 -2.79
N ILE A 109 8.33 -2.25 -3.45
CA ILE A 109 7.13 -1.69 -4.08
C ILE A 109 5.94 -2.14 -3.25
N TYR A 110 5.13 -1.20 -2.76
CA TYR A 110 3.82 -1.51 -2.22
C TYR A 110 2.88 -1.80 -3.37
N LYS A 111 2.21 -2.94 -3.35
CA LYS A 111 1.26 -3.35 -4.39
C LYS A 111 0.18 -4.22 -3.75
N ALA A 112 -1.07 -3.96 -4.08
CA ALA A 112 -2.18 -4.82 -3.72
C ALA A 112 -2.01 -6.20 -4.38
N VAL A 113 -2.06 -7.26 -3.58
CA VAL A 113 -1.94 -8.64 -4.02
C VAL A 113 -3.03 -9.48 -3.38
N SER A 114 -3.55 -10.45 -4.12
CA SER A 114 -4.49 -11.42 -3.56
C SER A 114 -3.80 -12.28 -2.50
N SER A 115 -4.39 -12.41 -1.33
CA SER A 115 -3.84 -13.14 -0.20
C SER A 115 -4.94 -13.86 0.57
N TRP A 116 -4.57 -14.97 1.21
CA TRP A 116 -5.43 -15.61 2.20
C TRP A 116 -5.22 -14.97 3.55
N PHE A 117 -6.34 -14.70 4.24
CA PHE A 117 -6.33 -14.09 5.58
C PHE A 117 -7.06 -14.97 6.58
N VAL A 118 -6.50 -15.08 7.78
CA VAL A 118 -7.25 -15.51 8.96
C VAL A 118 -7.92 -14.25 9.53
N ARG A 119 -9.25 -14.31 9.71
CA ARG A 119 -10.03 -13.16 10.15
C ARG A 119 -9.96 -13.01 11.68
N ASP A 120 -8.78 -12.65 12.17
CA ASP A 120 -8.51 -12.50 13.61
C ASP A 120 -9.34 -11.38 14.24
N THR A 121 -9.74 -10.39 13.46
CA THR A 121 -10.61 -9.30 13.95
C THR A 121 -11.97 -9.78 14.45
N GLN A 122 -12.49 -10.92 13.95
CA GLN A 122 -13.73 -11.50 14.45
C GLN A 122 -13.64 -12.08 15.86
N ILE A 123 -12.45 -12.53 16.26
CA ILE A 123 -12.23 -13.18 17.56
C ILE A 123 -11.39 -12.31 18.50
N ARG A 124 -10.93 -11.15 18.03
CA ARG A 124 -10.03 -10.25 18.78
C ARG A 124 -10.56 -9.89 20.16
N ASP A 125 -11.81 -9.46 20.25
CA ASP A 125 -12.39 -9.02 21.52
C ASP A 125 -12.49 -10.18 22.52
N ARG A 126 -12.79 -11.39 22.01
CA ARG A 126 -12.78 -12.60 22.82
C ARG A 126 -11.36 -12.99 23.27
N MET A 127 -10.34 -12.81 22.41
CA MET A 127 -8.95 -13.03 22.81
C MET A 127 -8.51 -12.07 23.91
N VAL A 128 -8.89 -10.80 23.81
CA VAL A 128 -8.60 -9.78 24.84
C VAL A 128 -9.27 -10.16 26.18
N GLU A 129 -10.52 -10.59 26.15
CA GLU A 129 -11.26 -11.06 27.34
C GLU A 129 -10.57 -12.27 27.98
N LEU A 130 -10.27 -13.31 27.20
CA LEU A 130 -9.62 -14.54 27.69
C LEU A 130 -8.19 -14.28 28.21
N ASN A 131 -7.50 -13.28 27.72
CA ASN A 131 -6.20 -12.88 28.23
C ASN A 131 -6.27 -12.47 29.72
N GLN A 132 -7.42 -12.01 30.19
CA GLN A 132 -7.60 -11.62 31.59
C GLN A 132 -7.60 -12.83 32.54
N ASP A 133 -7.94 -14.01 32.04
CA ASP A 133 -7.98 -15.26 32.83
C ASP A 133 -6.57 -15.89 32.93
N ILE A 134 -5.59 -15.40 32.22
CA ILE A 134 -4.22 -15.94 32.23
C ILE A 134 -3.42 -15.34 33.39
N ALA A 135 -2.80 -16.21 34.19
CA ALA A 135 -1.83 -15.81 35.21
C ALA A 135 -0.47 -15.48 34.56
N TRP A 136 -0.22 -14.22 34.30
CA TRP A 136 1.04 -13.77 33.68
C TRP A 136 2.17 -13.59 34.70
N THR A 137 3.37 -14.03 34.32
CA THR A 137 4.59 -13.75 35.07
C THR A 137 5.65 -13.18 34.12
N PRO A 138 6.02 -11.90 34.25
CA PRO A 138 5.48 -10.90 35.19
C PRO A 138 4.09 -10.39 34.78
N GLU A 139 3.30 -9.96 35.77
CA GLU A 139 1.89 -9.61 35.63
C GLU A 139 1.65 -8.44 34.64
N HIS A 140 2.56 -7.48 34.58
CA HIS A 140 2.43 -6.29 33.71
C HIS A 140 2.37 -6.62 32.20
N ILE A 141 2.75 -7.83 31.78
CA ILE A 141 2.64 -8.27 30.39
C ILE A 141 1.17 -8.40 29.97
N LYS A 142 0.28 -8.78 30.89
CA LYS A 142 -1.14 -8.97 30.63
C LYS A 142 -1.78 -7.78 29.89
N ASP A 143 -1.72 -6.60 30.49
CA ASP A 143 -2.30 -5.37 29.94
C ASP A 143 -1.26 -4.50 29.22
N GLY A 144 0.02 -4.86 29.36
CA GLY A 144 1.13 -4.20 28.74
C GLY A 144 1.36 -4.64 27.30
N GLN A 145 2.51 -5.23 27.01
CA GLN A 145 2.93 -5.56 25.65
C GLN A 145 1.97 -6.54 24.98
N PHE A 146 1.59 -7.62 25.65
CA PHE A 146 0.75 -8.66 25.05
C PHE A 146 -0.71 -8.21 24.92
N GLY A 147 -1.28 -7.61 25.96
CA GLY A 147 -2.65 -7.10 25.92
C GLY A 147 -2.85 -6.04 24.84
N LYS A 148 -1.90 -5.11 24.71
CA LYS A 148 -1.91 -4.10 23.64
C LYS A 148 -1.77 -4.72 22.25
N TRP A 149 -0.94 -5.75 22.11
CA TRP A 149 -0.78 -6.49 20.86
C TRP A 149 -2.09 -7.18 20.47
N LEU A 150 -2.78 -7.86 21.40
CA LEU A 150 -4.08 -8.47 21.14
C LEU A 150 -5.15 -7.43 20.77
N ALA A 151 -5.22 -6.32 21.52
CA ALA A 151 -6.18 -5.26 21.23
C ALA A 151 -5.97 -4.60 19.85
N GLY A 152 -4.74 -4.58 19.39
CA GLY A 152 -4.35 -4.09 18.06
C GLY A 152 -4.32 -5.18 16.97
N ALA A 153 -4.78 -6.42 17.25
CA ALA A 153 -4.72 -7.50 16.27
C ALA A 153 -5.51 -7.17 15.01
N ARG A 154 -4.88 -7.37 13.86
CA ARG A 154 -5.44 -7.26 12.52
C ARG A 154 -5.63 -8.64 11.92
N ASP A 155 -6.40 -8.74 10.84
CA ASP A 155 -6.50 -9.97 10.07
C ASP A 155 -5.12 -10.42 9.60
N TRP A 156 -4.80 -11.68 9.82
CA TRP A 156 -3.49 -12.22 9.57
C TRP A 156 -3.36 -12.74 8.15
N SER A 157 -2.58 -12.04 7.31
CA SER A 157 -2.21 -12.53 5.99
C SER A 157 -1.28 -13.73 6.13
N ILE A 158 -1.73 -14.91 5.68
CA ILE A 158 -0.96 -16.15 5.72
C ILE A 158 -0.27 -16.47 4.40
N SER A 159 -0.67 -15.82 3.29
CA SER A 159 -0.01 -16.00 1.99
C SER A 159 1.40 -15.42 1.99
N ARG A 160 2.31 -16.12 1.30
CA ARG A 160 3.67 -15.65 1.03
C ARG A 160 4.06 -16.05 -0.39
N ASN A 161 4.29 -15.06 -1.24
CA ASN A 161 4.87 -15.27 -2.57
C ASN A 161 6.37 -15.41 -2.42
N ARG A 162 6.82 -16.66 -2.31
CA ARG A 162 8.23 -16.94 -2.04
C ARG A 162 8.70 -18.16 -2.78
N TYR A 163 9.81 -18.03 -3.46
CA TYR A 163 10.50 -19.14 -4.09
C TYR A 163 11.07 -20.09 -3.00
N TRP A 164 10.89 -21.40 -3.18
CA TRP A 164 11.22 -22.41 -2.18
C TRP A 164 10.46 -22.26 -0.85
N GLY A 165 9.23 -21.78 -0.92
CA GLY A 165 8.32 -21.79 0.22
C GLY A 165 7.60 -23.14 0.36
N THR A 166 7.06 -23.41 1.55
CA THR A 166 6.16 -24.55 1.76
C THR A 166 4.76 -24.19 1.26
N PRO A 167 4.15 -25.01 0.38
CA PRO A 167 2.77 -24.80 -0.02
C PRO A 167 1.81 -24.90 1.17
N ILE A 168 0.84 -24.01 1.23
CA ILE A 168 -0.24 -24.07 2.22
C ILE A 168 -1.41 -24.79 1.57
N PRO A 169 -1.79 -26.00 2.02
CA PRO A 169 -2.96 -26.69 1.51
C PRO A 169 -4.23 -25.99 2.02
N VAL A 170 -5.11 -25.60 1.10
CA VAL A 170 -6.40 -24.97 1.43
C VAL A 170 -7.51 -25.78 0.81
N TRP A 171 -8.47 -26.20 1.62
CA TRP A 171 -9.70 -26.84 1.18
C TRP A 171 -10.85 -25.84 1.32
N VAL A 172 -11.61 -25.68 0.28
CA VAL A 172 -12.78 -24.79 0.24
C VAL A 172 -14.03 -25.66 0.19
N SER A 173 -14.98 -25.42 1.11
CA SER A 173 -16.30 -26.04 1.05
C SER A 173 -17.17 -25.36 0.00
N ASP A 174 -18.10 -26.11 -0.55
CA ASP A 174 -19.13 -25.61 -1.46
C ASP A 174 -20.09 -24.65 -0.77
#